data_3188a4c9ba30993221025f2dc7ce4ada
#
_entry.id   3188a4c9ba30993221025f2dc7ce4ada
#
_cell.length_a   1.000
_cell.length_b   1.000
_cell.length_c   1.000
_cell.angle_alpha   90.00
_cell.angle_beta   90.00
_cell.angle_gamma   90.00
#
_symmetry.space_group_name_H-M   'P 1'
#
loop_
_entity.id
_entity.type
_entity.pdbx_description
1 polymer ?
#
loop_
_entity_poly.entity_id
_entity_poly.type
_entity_poly.pdbx_seq_one_letter_code
_entity_poly.pdbx_strand_id
1 'polypeptide(L)'
;MSIASTMISIFRSRTRSLLTMAGIAVGVFSVVLVSTVGTTGTAQVSSTLVTMGVDTLLVQSAGNSVSVTITDSDVSTVRRVDGVKDVMPLMASMTEAKMTGRRLDCYVWGVDRSADRLISLEAEHGRLINNSDSAAGSKVCVIDEQFAVKSYGRSNVVGKSLSMFLGGKYHEFEIIGVASSGLSGLQGMLTNIMPGFMYIPISTMQQLTGRTTYDKLAVKLDDMDADIPVVEAVKQALNAANGTTDAYIVNNLLAQKGQLEDILGIVTTALSLVAGISLAVSGISVMTTMLMSVTERTREIGIKKSIGATGRDICREFLSEAVALTMLGSAAGASAGLLLSWAGCVVAGIPFQTDWLMMAAAVLASGATGALFGAYPAVKAARLRPVE
;
A
#
# COMPACT_ATOMS: atom_id res chain seq x y z
N MET A 1 -2.81 17.56 -44.03
CA MET A 1 -2.81 18.76 -43.12
C MET A 1 -1.86 18.49 -41.98
N SER A 2 -0.93 19.41 -41.73
CA SER A 2 0.10 19.19 -40.70
C SER A 2 -0.44 19.42 -39.28
N ILE A 3 0.01 18.62 -38.32
CA ILE A 3 -0.29 18.76 -36.88
C ILE A 3 0.00 20.19 -36.41
N ALA A 4 0.93 20.88 -37.06
CA ALA A 4 1.29 22.28 -36.80
C ALA A 4 0.12 23.27 -37.03
N SER A 5 -0.71 23.07 -38.06
CA SER A 5 -1.86 23.95 -38.35
C SER A 5 -2.96 23.79 -37.28
N THR A 6 -3.14 22.59 -36.75
CA THR A 6 -4.09 22.31 -35.65
C THR A 6 -3.64 22.97 -34.35
N MET A 7 -2.34 22.96 -34.03
CA MET A 7 -1.81 23.63 -32.86
C MET A 7 -2.00 25.16 -32.91
N ILE A 8 -1.80 25.79 -34.07
CA ILE A 8 -1.97 27.25 -34.22
C ILE A 8 -3.44 27.66 -34.00
N SER A 9 -4.41 26.83 -34.45
CA SER A 9 -5.85 27.12 -34.25
C SER A 9 -6.25 27.05 -32.78
N ILE A 10 -5.71 26.13 -32.01
CA ILE A 10 -5.98 25.95 -30.56
C ILE A 10 -5.56 27.19 -29.75
N PHE A 11 -4.43 27.81 -30.13
CA PHE A 11 -3.91 28.99 -29.46
C PHE A 11 -4.65 30.31 -29.81
N ARG A 12 -5.53 30.32 -30.80
CA ARG A 12 -6.27 31.53 -31.22
C ARG A 12 -7.42 31.88 -30.29
N SER A 13 -8.06 30.89 -29.61
CA SER A 13 -9.11 31.08 -28.59
C SER A 13 -8.59 30.74 -27.18
N ARG A 14 -7.54 31.44 -26.74
CA ARG A 14 -6.70 31.10 -25.57
C ARG A 14 -7.45 30.72 -24.29
N THR A 15 -8.38 31.54 -23.84
CA THR A 15 -9.04 31.34 -22.55
C THR A 15 -9.98 30.13 -22.53
N ARG A 16 -10.73 29.91 -23.62
CA ARG A 16 -11.72 28.82 -23.68
C ARG A 16 -11.07 27.44 -23.86
N SER A 17 -10.10 27.34 -24.79
CA SER A 17 -9.33 26.11 -24.98
C SER A 17 -8.56 25.72 -23.73
N LEU A 18 -7.98 26.70 -23.01
CA LEU A 18 -7.33 26.47 -21.73
C LEU A 18 -8.30 25.95 -20.66
N LEU A 19 -9.49 26.50 -20.56
CA LEU A 19 -10.50 26.06 -19.58
C LEU A 19 -10.96 24.63 -19.86
N THR A 20 -11.17 24.31 -21.14
CA THR A 20 -11.54 22.96 -21.57
C THR A 20 -10.42 21.94 -21.31
N MET A 21 -9.17 22.31 -21.66
CA MET A 21 -7.99 21.48 -21.37
C MET A 21 -7.80 21.30 -19.86
N ALA A 22 -8.03 22.34 -19.04
CA ALA A 22 -7.94 22.24 -17.59
C ALA A 22 -8.98 21.26 -17.01
N GLY A 23 -10.23 21.29 -17.52
CA GLY A 23 -11.25 20.33 -17.10
C GLY A 23 -10.85 18.88 -17.38
N ILE A 24 -10.30 18.60 -18.56
CA ILE A 24 -9.81 17.27 -18.94
C ILE A 24 -8.59 16.91 -18.09
N ALA A 25 -7.67 17.85 -17.90
CA ALA A 25 -6.47 17.66 -17.11
C ALA A 25 -6.81 17.26 -15.67
N VAL A 26 -7.80 17.92 -15.04
CA VAL A 26 -8.27 17.56 -13.69
C VAL A 26 -8.87 16.15 -13.65
N GLY A 27 -9.66 15.76 -14.66
CA GLY A 27 -10.22 14.41 -14.75
C GLY A 27 -9.11 13.33 -14.83
N VAL A 28 -8.17 13.48 -15.75
CA VAL A 28 -7.06 12.52 -15.92
C VAL A 28 -6.09 12.57 -14.74
N PHE A 29 -5.79 13.75 -14.22
CA PHE A 29 -5.01 13.95 -12.99
C PHE A 29 -5.58 13.11 -11.84
N SER A 30 -6.89 13.20 -11.61
CA SER A 30 -7.56 12.45 -10.54
C SER A 30 -7.44 10.94 -10.73
N VAL A 31 -7.64 10.43 -11.96
CA VAL A 31 -7.47 9.00 -12.27
C VAL A 31 -6.03 8.54 -11.98
N VAL A 32 -5.04 9.27 -12.51
CA VAL A 32 -3.63 8.92 -12.35
C VAL A 32 -3.21 8.97 -10.89
N LEU A 33 -3.61 10.01 -10.16
CA LEU A 33 -3.29 10.17 -8.74
C LEU A 33 -3.87 9.03 -7.91
N VAL A 34 -5.16 8.74 -8.08
CA VAL A 34 -5.85 7.67 -7.34
C VAL A 34 -5.26 6.30 -7.66
N SER A 35 -5.02 6.01 -8.95
CA SER A 35 -4.40 4.75 -9.36
C SER A 35 -2.99 4.59 -8.78
N THR A 36 -2.15 5.64 -8.85
CA THR A 36 -0.78 5.59 -8.33
C THR A 36 -0.76 5.45 -6.81
N VAL A 37 -1.63 6.17 -6.09
CA VAL A 37 -1.75 6.03 -4.63
C VAL A 37 -2.25 4.63 -4.26
N GLY A 38 -3.23 4.10 -4.99
CA GLY A 38 -3.75 2.75 -4.80
C GLY A 38 -2.67 1.67 -5.01
N THR A 39 -1.96 1.71 -6.14
CA THR A 39 -0.88 0.73 -6.44
C THR A 39 0.30 0.85 -5.49
N THR A 40 0.72 2.06 -5.14
CA THR A 40 1.78 2.29 -4.16
C THR A 40 1.36 1.79 -2.77
N GLY A 41 0.12 2.06 -2.37
CA GLY A 41 -0.43 1.60 -1.09
C GLY A 41 -0.51 0.08 -0.99
N THR A 42 -1.05 -0.60 -2.02
CA THR A 42 -1.11 -2.07 -2.07
C THR A 42 0.28 -2.69 -2.08
N ALA A 43 1.21 -2.14 -2.85
CA ALA A 43 2.59 -2.61 -2.90
C ALA A 43 3.30 -2.45 -1.55
N GLN A 44 3.08 -1.34 -0.85
CA GLN A 44 3.64 -1.09 0.49
C GLN A 44 3.06 -2.06 1.52
N VAL A 45 1.76 -2.28 1.51
CA VAL A 45 1.12 -3.28 2.38
C VAL A 45 1.64 -4.68 2.07
N SER A 46 1.69 -5.05 0.78
CA SER A 46 2.23 -6.34 0.35
C SER A 46 3.68 -6.55 0.76
N SER A 47 4.56 -5.56 0.56
CA SER A 47 5.97 -5.66 0.95
C SER A 47 6.12 -5.80 2.46
N THR A 48 5.35 -5.05 3.23
CA THR A 48 5.35 -5.13 4.70
C THR A 48 4.88 -6.51 5.18
N LEU A 49 3.83 -7.06 4.59
CA LEU A 49 3.34 -8.40 4.95
C LEU A 49 4.33 -9.50 4.56
N VAL A 50 4.96 -9.40 3.38
CA VAL A 50 6.01 -10.34 2.94
C VAL A 50 7.19 -10.35 3.92
N THR A 51 7.62 -9.19 4.39
CA THR A 51 8.69 -9.09 5.40
C THR A 51 8.25 -9.54 6.80
N MET A 52 6.93 -9.64 7.07
CA MET A 52 6.40 -10.25 8.30
C MET A 52 6.32 -11.78 8.26
N GLY A 53 6.74 -12.43 7.17
CA GLY A 53 6.58 -13.87 6.95
C GLY A 53 5.16 -14.18 6.50
N VAL A 54 4.86 -13.97 5.24
CA VAL A 54 3.52 -14.18 4.63
C VAL A 54 3.02 -15.61 4.76
N ASP A 55 3.94 -16.56 4.87
CA ASP A 55 3.71 -17.97 5.07
C ASP A 55 3.51 -18.36 6.56
N THR A 56 3.26 -17.36 7.41
CA THR A 56 3.10 -17.54 8.85
C THR A 56 1.68 -17.29 9.31
N LEU A 57 1.10 -18.28 9.98
CA LEU A 57 -0.16 -18.14 10.71
C LEU A 57 0.12 -17.63 12.13
N LEU A 58 -0.73 -16.77 12.63
CA LEU A 58 -0.72 -16.35 14.03
C LEU A 58 -1.90 -16.98 14.77
N VAL A 59 -1.59 -17.87 15.71
CA VAL A 59 -2.58 -18.49 16.59
C VAL A 59 -2.59 -17.76 17.92
N GLN A 60 -3.78 -17.39 18.36
CA GLN A 60 -3.99 -16.75 19.67
C GLN A 60 -5.28 -17.25 20.33
N SER A 61 -5.39 -17.09 21.63
CA SER A 61 -6.65 -17.34 22.34
C SER A 61 -7.73 -16.37 21.88
N ALA A 62 -8.97 -16.87 21.71
CA ALA A 62 -10.11 -16.06 21.28
C ALA A 62 -10.60 -15.06 22.34
N GLY A 63 -10.09 -15.15 23.58
CA GLY A 63 -10.51 -14.25 24.67
C GLY A 63 -11.99 -14.34 25.06
N ASN A 64 -12.72 -15.31 24.51
CA ASN A 64 -14.10 -15.58 24.82
C ASN A 64 -14.19 -16.26 26.21
N SER A 65 -15.39 -16.52 26.69
CA SER A 65 -15.76 -16.97 28.06
C SER A 65 -14.92 -18.12 28.66
N VAL A 66 -14.08 -18.77 27.88
CA VAL A 66 -13.09 -19.76 28.31
C VAL A 66 -11.69 -19.17 28.05
N SER A 67 -11.02 -18.71 29.10
CA SER A 67 -9.64 -18.26 29.02
C SER A 67 -8.71 -19.45 28.84
N VAL A 68 -8.49 -19.89 27.60
CA VAL A 68 -7.52 -20.91 27.28
C VAL A 68 -6.16 -20.25 27.12
N THR A 69 -5.18 -20.76 27.85
CA THR A 69 -3.80 -20.31 27.77
C THR A 69 -3.00 -21.25 26.87
N ILE A 70 -2.17 -20.70 26.02
CA ILE A 70 -1.29 -21.49 25.13
C ILE A 70 -0.09 -22.00 25.94
N THR A 71 0.19 -23.29 25.82
CA THR A 71 1.23 -24.01 26.57
C THR A 71 2.19 -24.77 25.62
N ASP A 72 3.25 -25.38 26.18
CA ASP A 72 4.16 -26.25 25.42
C ASP A 72 3.46 -27.47 24.77
N SER A 73 2.37 -27.95 25.40
CA SER A 73 1.54 -29.01 24.84
C SER A 73 0.91 -28.55 23.53
N ASP A 74 0.42 -27.33 23.46
CA ASP A 74 -0.19 -26.77 22.26
C ASP A 74 0.84 -26.55 21.15
N VAL A 75 2.05 -26.08 21.50
CA VAL A 75 3.18 -25.98 20.55
C VAL A 75 3.46 -27.35 19.93
N SER A 76 3.54 -28.41 20.75
CA SER A 76 3.81 -29.76 20.29
C SER A 76 2.65 -30.34 19.45
N THR A 77 1.41 -29.98 19.75
CA THR A 77 0.21 -30.39 19.00
C THR A 77 0.21 -29.76 17.63
N VAL A 78 0.43 -28.45 17.53
CA VAL A 78 0.47 -27.73 16.25
C VAL A 78 1.61 -28.19 15.35
N ARG A 79 2.79 -28.49 15.94
CA ARG A 79 3.96 -29.00 15.19
C ARG A 79 3.71 -30.35 14.51
N ARG A 80 2.71 -31.12 14.92
CA ARG A 80 2.34 -32.42 14.34
C ARG A 80 1.27 -32.33 13.25
N VAL A 81 0.73 -31.15 13.00
CA VAL A 81 -0.28 -30.96 11.96
C VAL A 81 0.41 -31.00 10.60
N ASP A 82 -0.15 -31.76 9.67
CA ASP A 82 0.37 -31.84 8.31
C ASP A 82 0.29 -30.48 7.62
N GLY A 83 1.37 -30.10 6.92
CA GLY A 83 1.52 -28.79 6.28
C GLY A 83 2.15 -27.72 7.18
N VAL A 84 2.47 -28.04 8.45
CA VAL A 84 3.19 -27.15 9.37
C VAL A 84 4.68 -27.45 9.33
N LYS A 85 5.48 -26.47 8.94
CA LYS A 85 6.94 -26.54 8.84
C LYS A 85 7.66 -26.25 10.15
N ASP A 86 7.25 -25.19 10.84
CA ASP A 86 7.86 -24.76 12.10
C ASP A 86 6.84 -24.00 12.96
N VAL A 87 7.04 -24.05 14.29
CA VAL A 87 6.16 -23.39 15.26
C VAL A 87 7.01 -22.67 16.29
N MET A 88 6.79 -21.39 16.48
CA MET A 88 7.45 -20.56 17.48
C MET A 88 6.44 -20.01 18.47
N PRO A 89 6.60 -20.30 19.76
CA PRO A 89 5.83 -19.61 20.80
C PRO A 89 6.30 -18.16 20.94
N LEU A 90 5.34 -17.27 21.18
CA LEU A 90 5.55 -15.83 21.34
C LEU A 90 4.96 -15.38 22.68
N MET A 91 5.76 -14.65 23.43
CA MET A 91 5.29 -13.89 24.60
C MET A 91 5.43 -12.42 24.27
N ALA A 92 4.41 -11.63 24.63
CA ALA A 92 4.41 -10.19 24.41
C ALA A 92 4.13 -9.45 25.72
N SER A 93 4.81 -8.34 25.95
CA SER A 93 4.54 -7.46 27.07
C SER A 93 4.77 -6.02 26.67
N MET A 94 3.82 -5.15 26.97
CA MET A 94 4.02 -3.71 26.89
C MET A 94 4.67 -3.24 28.18
N THR A 95 5.80 -2.56 28.06
CA THR A 95 6.60 -2.13 29.21
C THR A 95 7.38 -0.85 28.89
N GLU A 96 8.08 -0.33 29.91
CA GLU A 96 9.00 0.79 29.73
C GLU A 96 10.45 0.33 29.73
N ALA A 97 11.23 0.91 28.83
CA ALA A 97 12.68 0.77 28.81
C ALA A 97 13.33 2.10 29.21
N LYS A 98 14.33 2.00 30.08
CA LYS A 98 15.13 3.13 30.54
C LYS A 98 16.49 3.11 29.84
N MET A 99 16.75 4.12 29.01
CA MET A 99 17.97 4.29 28.26
C MET A 99 18.47 5.73 28.35
N THR A 100 19.76 5.93 28.53
CA THR A 100 20.37 7.28 28.60
C THR A 100 19.61 8.28 29.48
N GLY A 101 18.99 7.81 30.60
CA GLY A 101 18.20 8.63 31.50
C GLY A 101 16.77 8.94 31.04
N ARG A 102 16.35 8.50 29.85
CA ARG A 102 14.97 8.62 29.35
C ARG A 102 14.20 7.33 29.55
N ARG A 103 12.88 7.45 29.78
CA ARG A 103 11.93 6.32 29.78
C ARG A 103 11.16 6.36 28.48
N LEU A 104 11.07 5.24 27.83
CA LEU A 104 10.35 5.07 26.56
C LEU A 104 9.49 3.80 26.66
N ASP A 105 8.24 3.91 26.25
CA ASP A 105 7.37 2.75 26.13
C ASP A 105 7.85 1.87 24.99
N CYS A 106 7.83 0.56 25.21
CA CYS A 106 8.23 -0.43 24.24
C CYS A 106 7.40 -1.70 24.34
N TYR A 107 7.25 -2.38 23.21
CA TYR A 107 6.77 -3.75 23.13
C TYR A 107 7.95 -4.70 23.20
N VAL A 108 7.94 -5.57 24.19
CA VAL A 108 8.94 -6.62 24.36
C VAL A 108 8.35 -7.95 23.92
N TRP A 109 9.05 -8.60 22.99
CA TRP A 109 8.70 -9.91 22.49
C TRP A 109 9.71 -10.94 22.98
N GLY A 110 9.20 -11.95 23.72
CA GLY A 110 9.97 -13.17 24.03
C GLY A 110 9.93 -14.08 22.83
N VAL A 111 11.08 -14.31 22.21
CA VAL A 111 11.22 -15.10 20.98
C VAL A 111 12.31 -16.17 21.14
N ASP A 112 12.27 -17.17 20.29
CA ASP A 112 13.34 -18.15 20.17
C ASP A 112 14.21 -17.87 18.94
N ARG A 113 15.13 -18.78 18.65
CA ARG A 113 16.06 -18.67 17.51
C ARG A 113 15.35 -18.65 16.15
N SER A 114 14.15 -19.18 16.03
CA SER A 114 13.41 -19.22 14.75
C SER A 114 12.76 -17.90 14.37
N ALA A 115 12.98 -16.84 15.16
CA ALA A 115 12.48 -15.50 14.86
C ALA A 115 12.97 -14.94 13.51
N ASP A 116 14.18 -15.31 13.08
CA ASP A 116 14.72 -14.97 11.75
C ASP A 116 13.81 -15.48 10.61
N ARG A 117 13.27 -16.69 10.77
CA ARG A 117 12.49 -17.39 9.75
C ARG A 117 10.99 -17.17 9.84
N LEU A 118 10.46 -16.95 11.04
CA LEU A 118 9.02 -16.87 11.29
C LEU A 118 8.48 -15.45 11.32
N ILE A 119 9.27 -14.50 11.78
CA ILE A 119 8.89 -13.07 11.80
C ILE A 119 9.83 -12.20 10.97
N SER A 120 10.62 -12.83 10.09
CA SER A 120 11.55 -12.17 9.15
C SER A 120 12.40 -11.07 9.83
N LEU A 121 12.98 -11.43 10.97
CA LEU A 121 13.83 -10.53 11.74
C LEU A 121 15.24 -10.58 11.17
N GLU A 122 15.72 -9.49 10.60
CA GLU A 122 17.06 -9.39 10.02
C GLU A 122 17.97 -8.50 10.86
N ALA A 123 19.15 -8.99 11.19
CA ALA A 123 20.14 -8.19 11.93
C ALA A 123 20.85 -7.21 11.00
N GLU A 124 20.68 -5.90 11.22
CA GLU A 124 21.44 -4.86 10.54
C GLU A 124 22.82 -4.64 11.20
N HIS A 125 22.84 -4.75 12.52
CA HIS A 125 24.06 -4.64 13.31
C HIS A 125 24.07 -5.71 14.39
N GLY A 126 25.21 -6.32 14.62
CA GLY A 126 25.39 -7.36 15.62
C GLY A 126 24.83 -8.71 15.20
N ARG A 127 24.08 -9.37 16.08
CA ARG A 127 23.49 -10.71 15.85
C ARG A 127 22.09 -10.82 16.45
N LEU A 128 21.33 -11.81 15.96
CA LEU A 128 20.05 -12.21 16.56
C LEU A 128 20.25 -13.14 17.76
N ILE A 129 19.14 -13.39 18.45
CA ILE A 129 19.08 -14.33 19.57
C ILE A 129 19.34 -15.76 19.06
N ASN A 130 20.17 -16.50 19.77
CA ASN A 130 20.53 -17.88 19.43
C ASN A 130 20.11 -18.86 20.53
N ASN A 131 20.34 -20.16 20.27
CA ASN A 131 20.00 -21.21 21.23
C ASN A 131 20.75 -21.09 22.56
N SER A 132 22.00 -20.64 22.54
CA SER A 132 22.81 -20.46 23.76
C SER A 132 22.21 -19.38 24.66
N ASP A 133 21.74 -18.28 24.06
CA ASP A 133 21.10 -17.19 24.80
C ASP A 133 19.82 -17.68 25.48
N SER A 134 19.01 -18.47 24.75
CA SER A 134 17.77 -19.04 25.29
C SER A 134 18.03 -20.10 26.36
N ALA A 135 19.00 -20.99 26.13
CA ALA A 135 19.34 -22.05 27.10
C ALA A 135 19.92 -21.49 28.40
N ALA A 136 20.72 -20.43 28.32
CA ALA A 136 21.32 -19.79 29.47
C ALA A 136 20.39 -18.81 30.19
N GLY A 137 19.22 -18.47 29.64
CA GLY A 137 18.37 -17.40 30.15
C GLY A 137 19.09 -16.05 30.18
N SER A 138 19.90 -15.78 29.14
CA SER A 138 20.76 -14.59 29.09
C SER A 138 19.95 -13.32 29.01
N LYS A 139 20.37 -12.30 29.77
CA LYS A 139 19.74 -10.95 29.71
C LYS A 139 20.32 -10.15 28.54
N VAL A 140 20.00 -10.61 27.35
CA VAL A 140 20.39 -9.97 26.09
C VAL A 140 19.14 -9.54 25.34
N CYS A 141 19.28 -8.49 24.52
CA CYS A 141 18.14 -8.03 23.70
C CYS A 141 18.62 -7.61 22.31
N VAL A 142 17.71 -7.75 21.36
CA VAL A 142 17.77 -7.16 20.03
C VAL A 142 16.72 -6.06 19.99
N ILE A 143 17.08 -4.89 19.49
CA ILE A 143 16.17 -3.75 19.40
C ILE A 143 15.94 -3.36 17.95
N ASP A 144 14.78 -2.77 17.68
CA ASP A 144 14.47 -2.23 16.38
C ASP A 144 15.36 -1.01 16.05
N GLU A 145 15.77 -0.85 14.79
CA GLU A 145 16.59 0.26 14.31
C GLU A 145 16.00 1.63 14.68
N GLN A 146 14.70 1.81 14.45
CA GLN A 146 14.02 3.07 14.76
C GLN A 146 14.03 3.37 16.25
N PHE A 147 13.89 2.34 17.09
CA PHE A 147 14.01 2.50 18.52
C PHE A 147 15.44 2.84 18.95
N ALA A 148 16.45 2.28 18.28
CA ALA A 148 17.85 2.63 18.47
C ALA A 148 18.13 4.11 18.14
N VAL A 149 17.66 4.56 16.97
CA VAL A 149 17.81 5.96 16.53
C VAL A 149 17.06 6.93 17.47
N LYS A 150 15.81 6.60 17.86
CA LYS A 150 15.00 7.41 18.79
C LYS A 150 15.65 7.54 20.17
N SER A 151 16.33 6.49 20.62
CA SER A 151 16.89 6.40 21.98
C SER A 151 18.32 6.93 22.08
N TYR A 152 19.16 6.65 21.08
CA TYR A 152 20.60 6.95 21.10
C TYR A 152 21.05 7.91 19.99
N GLY A 153 20.15 8.31 19.07
CA GLY A 153 20.46 9.17 17.93
C GLY A 153 21.30 8.49 16.83
N ARG A 154 21.45 7.16 16.87
CA ARG A 154 22.21 6.36 15.91
C ARG A 154 21.68 4.93 15.81
N SER A 155 21.87 4.27 14.66
CA SER A 155 21.40 2.90 14.44
C SER A 155 22.28 1.87 15.16
N ASN A 156 23.61 1.98 15.07
CA ASN A 156 24.49 1.02 15.73
C ASN A 156 24.70 1.33 17.22
N VAL A 157 24.07 0.53 18.07
CA VAL A 157 24.13 0.61 19.54
C VAL A 157 24.49 -0.72 20.19
N VAL A 158 25.03 -1.66 19.43
CA VAL A 158 25.49 -2.97 19.93
C VAL A 158 26.52 -2.80 21.04
N GLY A 159 26.43 -3.62 22.09
CA GLY A 159 27.27 -3.56 23.28
C GLY A 159 26.87 -2.49 24.31
N LYS A 160 25.78 -1.75 24.07
CA LYS A 160 25.18 -0.86 25.07
C LYS A 160 24.23 -1.64 25.98
N SER A 161 24.02 -1.13 27.21
CA SER A 161 23.02 -1.66 28.13
C SER A 161 21.78 -0.78 28.18
N LEU A 162 20.66 -1.40 28.47
CA LEU A 162 19.38 -0.74 28.78
C LEU A 162 18.71 -1.44 29.98
N SER A 163 17.87 -0.71 30.70
CA SER A 163 17.07 -1.29 31.79
C SER A 163 15.62 -1.41 31.36
N MET A 164 15.05 -2.60 31.48
CA MET A 164 13.68 -2.95 31.09
C MET A 164 12.87 -3.33 32.31
N PHE A 165 11.63 -2.84 32.44
CA PHE A 165 10.76 -3.16 33.55
C PHE A 165 9.98 -4.44 33.24
N LEU A 166 10.34 -5.56 33.84
CA LEU A 166 9.69 -6.86 33.67
C LEU A 166 9.49 -7.54 35.03
N GLY A 167 8.35 -8.23 35.21
CA GLY A 167 8.08 -8.93 36.46
C GLY A 167 8.09 -8.03 37.70
N GLY A 168 7.75 -6.74 37.58
CA GLY A 168 7.70 -5.79 38.70
C GLY A 168 9.04 -5.15 39.06
N LYS A 169 10.10 -5.40 38.33
CA LYS A 169 11.46 -4.85 38.61
C LYS A 169 12.15 -4.45 37.30
N TYR A 170 13.14 -3.55 37.43
CA TYR A 170 14.06 -3.22 36.33
C TYR A 170 15.17 -4.25 36.27
N HIS A 171 15.40 -4.75 35.07
CA HIS A 171 16.48 -5.67 34.73
C HIS A 171 17.34 -5.04 33.64
N GLU A 172 18.67 -5.18 33.79
CA GLU A 172 19.62 -4.71 32.81
C GLU A 172 19.80 -5.77 31.71
N PHE A 173 19.76 -5.32 30.44
CA PHE A 173 19.94 -6.12 29.26
C PHE A 173 21.06 -5.53 28.41
N GLU A 174 21.89 -6.40 27.84
CA GLU A 174 22.88 -6.01 26.83
C GLU A 174 22.26 -6.05 25.43
N ILE A 175 22.48 -5.01 24.64
CA ILE A 175 22.04 -4.95 23.25
C ILE A 175 23.05 -5.72 22.40
N ILE A 176 22.67 -6.92 21.93
CA ILE A 176 23.49 -7.79 21.10
C ILE A 176 23.28 -7.59 19.61
N GLY A 177 22.19 -6.94 19.24
CA GLY A 177 21.86 -6.64 17.86
C GLY A 177 20.85 -5.52 17.70
N VAL A 178 20.89 -4.92 16.54
CA VAL A 178 19.87 -4.01 16.03
C VAL A 178 19.27 -4.68 14.80
N ALA A 179 17.95 -4.84 14.79
CA ALA A 179 17.27 -5.55 13.73
C ALA A 179 16.30 -4.62 12.99
N SER A 180 16.17 -4.87 11.72
CA SER A 180 15.05 -4.42 10.92
C SER A 180 13.96 -5.48 10.99
N SER A 181 12.75 -5.09 11.30
CA SER A 181 11.57 -5.97 11.21
C SER A 181 10.72 -5.54 10.03
N GLY A 182 9.93 -6.45 9.47
CA GLY A 182 9.00 -6.11 8.39
C GLY A 182 8.01 -4.99 8.72
N LEU A 183 7.89 -4.64 10.01
CA LEU A 183 7.11 -3.52 10.50
C LEU A 183 7.81 -2.16 10.37
N SER A 184 9.13 -2.15 10.09
CA SER A 184 9.94 -0.92 10.08
C SER A 184 9.40 0.14 9.12
N GLY A 185 8.86 -0.26 7.97
CA GLY A 185 8.27 0.65 7.00
C GLY A 185 7.02 1.37 7.50
N LEU A 186 6.12 0.66 8.19
CA LEU A 186 4.93 1.25 8.81
C LEU A 186 5.27 2.06 10.07
N GLN A 187 6.25 1.60 10.84
CA GLN A 187 6.76 2.33 12.01
C GLN A 187 7.36 3.68 11.61
N GLY A 188 8.07 3.77 10.47
CA GLY A 188 8.64 5.02 9.97
C GLY A 188 7.59 6.12 9.81
N MET A 189 6.40 5.78 9.34
CA MET A 189 5.28 6.70 9.20
C MET A 189 4.61 7.06 10.55
N LEU A 190 4.66 6.15 11.53
CA LEU A 190 3.97 6.27 12.81
C LEU A 190 4.94 6.39 14.00
N THR A 191 6.18 6.77 13.76
CA THR A 191 7.29 6.80 14.74
C THR A 191 6.97 7.55 16.03
N ASN A 192 6.07 8.52 15.97
CA ASN A 192 5.66 9.30 17.15
C ASN A 192 4.51 8.67 17.93
N ILE A 193 3.81 7.69 17.36
CA ILE A 193 2.59 7.09 17.92
C ILE A 193 2.85 5.64 18.35
N MET A 194 3.72 4.91 17.65
CA MET A 194 4.02 3.52 17.99
C MET A 194 5.19 3.41 18.97
N PRO A 195 5.03 2.58 20.02
CA PRO A 195 6.14 2.22 20.90
C PRO A 195 7.19 1.40 20.13
N GLY A 196 8.44 1.47 20.55
CA GLY A 196 9.53 0.69 19.94
C GLY A 196 9.39 -0.81 20.21
N PHE A 197 9.97 -1.64 19.34
CA PHE A 197 9.99 -3.08 19.51
C PHE A 197 11.34 -3.57 20.02
N MET A 198 11.29 -4.55 20.90
CA MET A 198 12.46 -5.20 21.48
C MET A 198 12.21 -6.71 21.53
N TYR A 199 13.27 -7.46 21.33
CA TYR A 199 13.23 -8.93 21.33
C TYR A 199 14.19 -9.45 22.36
N ILE A 200 13.73 -10.36 23.22
CA ILE A 200 14.54 -11.04 24.24
C ILE A 200 14.34 -12.56 24.13
N PRO A 201 15.26 -13.38 24.67
CA PRO A 201 15.04 -14.82 24.71
C PRO A 201 13.75 -15.16 25.48
N ILE A 202 12.93 -16.04 24.93
CA ILE A 202 11.64 -16.38 25.53
C ILE A 202 11.81 -16.99 26.95
N SER A 203 12.85 -17.79 27.15
CA SER A 203 13.21 -18.35 28.45
C SER A 203 13.55 -17.28 29.48
N THR A 204 14.25 -16.22 29.07
CA THR A 204 14.53 -15.06 29.92
C THR A 204 13.23 -14.35 30.31
N MET A 205 12.32 -14.18 29.35
CA MET A 205 11.03 -13.56 29.62
C MET A 205 10.19 -14.38 30.60
N GLN A 206 10.17 -15.71 30.42
CA GLN A 206 9.50 -16.65 31.35
C GLN A 206 10.08 -16.54 32.77
N GLN A 207 11.41 -16.57 32.88
CA GLN A 207 12.10 -16.48 34.19
C GLN A 207 11.81 -15.17 34.91
N LEU A 208 11.79 -14.04 34.19
CA LEU A 208 11.60 -12.72 34.79
C LEU A 208 10.14 -12.41 35.11
N THR A 209 9.19 -12.93 34.31
CA THR A 209 7.75 -12.69 34.51
C THR A 209 7.09 -13.76 35.35
N GLY A 210 7.72 -14.93 35.55
CA GLY A 210 7.14 -16.09 36.19
C GLY A 210 6.03 -16.80 35.39
N ARG A 211 5.82 -16.39 34.11
CA ARG A 211 4.79 -16.96 33.23
C ARG A 211 5.36 -18.15 32.46
N THR A 212 4.60 -19.22 32.42
CA THR A 212 4.91 -20.44 31.61
C THR A 212 4.01 -20.57 30.38
N THR A 213 3.09 -19.62 30.20
CA THR A 213 2.13 -19.61 29.10
C THR A 213 2.52 -18.61 28.04
N TYR A 214 2.10 -18.86 26.82
CA TYR A 214 2.37 -18.04 25.64
C TYR A 214 1.16 -17.21 25.28
N ASP A 215 1.40 -16.04 24.66
CA ASP A 215 0.33 -15.17 24.18
C ASP A 215 -0.11 -15.56 22.78
N LYS A 216 0.83 -16.01 21.95
CA LYS A 216 0.58 -16.40 20.54
C LYS A 216 1.53 -17.53 20.11
N LEU A 217 1.15 -18.21 19.02
CA LEU A 217 2.08 -19.06 18.25
C LEU A 217 2.22 -18.48 16.85
N ALA A 218 3.46 -18.38 16.38
CA ALA A 218 3.75 -18.18 14.97
C ALA A 218 3.97 -19.54 14.33
N VAL A 219 3.18 -19.88 13.32
CA VAL A 219 3.17 -21.19 12.67
C VAL A 219 3.53 -20.99 11.21
N LYS A 220 4.67 -21.52 10.78
CA LYS A 220 5.12 -21.46 9.39
C LYS A 220 4.55 -22.65 8.62
N LEU A 221 4.02 -22.37 7.44
CA LEU A 221 3.50 -23.38 6.53
C LEU A 221 4.58 -23.92 5.59
N ASP A 222 4.39 -25.14 5.12
CA ASP A 222 5.25 -25.75 4.10
C ASP A 222 4.94 -25.21 2.70
N ASP A 223 3.66 -24.95 2.40
CA ASP A 223 3.18 -24.48 1.11
C ASP A 223 2.16 -23.37 1.31
N MET A 224 2.30 -22.29 0.53
CA MET A 224 1.40 -21.12 0.57
C MET A 224 0.01 -21.40 -0.01
N ASP A 225 -0.11 -22.38 -0.92
CA ASP A 225 -1.39 -22.69 -1.58
C ASP A 225 -2.30 -23.59 -0.72
N ALA A 226 -1.78 -24.16 0.37
CA ALA A 226 -2.51 -25.06 1.29
C ALA A 226 -3.16 -24.35 2.50
N ASP A 227 -3.27 -23.04 2.49
CA ASP A 227 -3.62 -22.20 3.66
C ASP A 227 -4.91 -22.59 4.37
N ILE A 228 -6.03 -22.67 3.66
CA ILE A 228 -7.35 -22.82 4.28
C ILE A 228 -7.50 -24.16 5.01
N PRO A 229 -7.14 -25.31 4.41
CA PRO A 229 -7.23 -26.60 5.09
C PRO A 229 -6.29 -26.68 6.30
N VAL A 230 -5.09 -26.09 6.24
CA VAL A 230 -4.13 -26.13 7.36
C VAL A 230 -4.58 -25.22 8.51
N VAL A 231 -5.14 -24.04 8.23
CA VAL A 231 -5.73 -23.15 9.25
C VAL A 231 -6.79 -23.89 10.06
N GLU A 232 -7.71 -24.59 9.37
CA GLU A 232 -8.78 -25.32 10.02
C GLU A 232 -8.26 -26.55 10.76
N ALA A 233 -7.27 -27.28 10.21
CA ALA A 233 -6.62 -28.39 10.87
C ALA A 233 -5.92 -27.98 12.17
N VAL A 234 -5.19 -26.87 12.17
CA VAL A 234 -4.53 -26.31 13.37
C VAL A 234 -5.57 -25.94 14.43
N LYS A 235 -6.66 -25.28 14.03
CA LYS A 235 -7.75 -24.90 14.93
C LYS A 235 -8.43 -26.12 15.55
N GLN A 236 -8.73 -27.12 14.73
CA GLN A 236 -9.35 -28.38 15.20
C GLN A 236 -8.42 -29.16 16.13
N ALA A 237 -7.13 -29.26 15.80
CA ALA A 237 -6.14 -29.96 16.63
C ALA A 237 -6.02 -29.33 18.01
N LEU A 238 -5.96 -27.99 18.09
CA LEU A 238 -5.90 -27.26 19.35
C LEU A 238 -7.20 -27.39 20.18
N ASN A 239 -8.34 -27.26 19.54
CA ASN A 239 -9.63 -27.42 20.20
C ASN A 239 -9.83 -28.85 20.72
N ALA A 240 -9.43 -29.85 19.96
CA ALA A 240 -9.50 -31.27 20.37
C ALA A 240 -8.55 -31.56 21.55
N ALA A 241 -7.32 -31.03 21.51
CA ALA A 241 -6.34 -31.24 22.58
C ALA A 241 -6.77 -30.60 23.91
N ASN A 242 -7.50 -29.49 23.87
CA ASN A 242 -7.93 -28.75 25.06
C ASN A 242 -9.41 -28.96 25.41
N GLY A 243 -10.13 -29.82 24.69
CA GLY A 243 -11.56 -30.10 24.95
C GLY A 243 -12.45 -28.88 24.79
N THR A 244 -12.12 -27.97 23.89
CA THR A 244 -12.78 -26.68 23.69
C THR A 244 -13.40 -26.58 22.30
N THR A 245 -14.30 -25.60 22.13
CA THR A 245 -14.89 -25.26 20.84
C THR A 245 -14.69 -23.76 20.59
N ASP A 246 -14.07 -23.41 19.48
CA ASP A 246 -13.80 -22.00 19.09
C ASP A 246 -12.99 -21.17 20.12
N ALA A 247 -12.09 -21.83 20.87
CA ALA A 247 -11.24 -21.14 21.85
C ALA A 247 -10.01 -20.47 21.24
N TYR A 248 -9.70 -20.77 19.99
CA TYR A 248 -8.52 -20.24 19.28
C TYR A 248 -8.90 -19.48 18.03
N ILE A 249 -8.24 -18.36 17.80
CA ILE A 249 -8.27 -17.60 16.55
C ILE A 249 -6.97 -17.88 15.82
N VAL A 250 -7.09 -18.37 14.61
CA VAL A 250 -5.96 -18.56 13.70
C VAL A 250 -6.04 -17.48 12.62
N ASN A 251 -5.16 -16.50 12.72
CA ASN A 251 -5.09 -15.39 11.76
C ASN A 251 -4.10 -15.76 10.65
N ASN A 252 -4.59 -15.82 9.43
CA ASN A 252 -3.76 -15.95 8.26
C ASN A 252 -3.39 -14.56 7.73
N LEU A 253 -2.11 -14.22 7.72
CA LEU A 253 -1.64 -12.93 7.21
C LEU A 253 -1.87 -12.79 5.70
N LEU A 254 -1.82 -13.89 4.94
CA LEU A 254 -2.18 -13.91 3.51
C LEU A 254 -3.65 -13.56 3.29
N ALA A 255 -4.55 -14.15 4.05
CA ALA A 255 -5.98 -13.84 3.96
C ALA A 255 -6.27 -12.38 4.31
N GLN A 256 -5.57 -11.83 5.31
CA GLN A 256 -5.67 -10.41 5.66
C GLN A 256 -5.14 -9.50 4.54
N LYS A 257 -4.06 -9.92 3.86
CA LYS A 257 -3.55 -9.22 2.67
C LYS A 257 -4.62 -9.17 1.58
N GLY A 258 -5.25 -10.31 1.25
CA GLY A 258 -6.33 -10.37 0.26
C GLY A 258 -7.48 -9.43 0.61
N GLN A 259 -7.95 -9.44 1.87
CA GLN A 259 -9.01 -8.53 2.32
C GLN A 259 -8.62 -7.04 2.19
N LEU A 260 -7.38 -6.68 2.50
CA LEU A 260 -6.89 -5.31 2.33
C LEU A 260 -6.79 -4.92 0.85
N GLU A 261 -6.31 -5.81 -0.01
CA GLU A 261 -6.29 -5.60 -1.46
C GLU A 261 -7.70 -5.43 -2.02
N ASP A 262 -8.67 -6.21 -1.57
CA ASP A 262 -10.07 -6.08 -1.95
C ASP A 262 -10.67 -4.73 -1.52
N ILE A 263 -10.44 -4.31 -0.28
CA ILE A 263 -10.91 -3.01 0.24
C ILE A 263 -10.27 -1.87 -0.57
N LEU A 264 -8.97 -1.91 -0.80
CA LEU A 264 -8.27 -0.90 -1.61
C LEU A 264 -8.78 -0.92 -3.06
N GLY A 265 -9.08 -2.10 -3.62
CA GLY A 265 -9.69 -2.28 -4.93
C GLY A 265 -11.07 -1.61 -5.03
N ILE A 266 -11.93 -1.81 -4.03
CA ILE A 266 -13.25 -1.18 -3.95
C ILE A 266 -13.11 0.35 -3.89
N VAL A 267 -12.24 0.86 -3.03
CA VAL A 267 -11.99 2.31 -2.90
C VAL A 267 -11.47 2.90 -4.21
N THR A 268 -10.49 2.25 -4.82
CA THR A 268 -9.91 2.68 -6.11
C THR A 268 -10.96 2.67 -7.22
N THR A 269 -11.82 1.65 -7.25
CA THR A 269 -12.93 1.56 -8.22
C THR A 269 -13.93 2.68 -8.02
N ALA A 270 -14.35 2.94 -6.78
CA ALA A 270 -15.29 4.03 -6.47
C ALA A 270 -14.72 5.41 -6.87
N LEU A 271 -13.46 5.67 -6.56
CA LEU A 271 -12.79 6.92 -6.95
C LEU A 271 -12.61 7.02 -8.47
N SER A 272 -12.34 5.90 -9.15
CA SER A 272 -12.25 5.84 -10.62
C SER A 272 -13.59 6.14 -11.30
N LEU A 273 -14.70 5.73 -10.71
CA LEU A 273 -16.04 6.11 -11.18
C LEU A 273 -16.27 7.62 -11.08
N VAL A 274 -15.91 8.24 -9.96
CA VAL A 274 -16.00 9.71 -9.79
C VAL A 274 -15.14 10.42 -10.83
N ALA A 275 -13.93 9.95 -11.06
CA ALA A 275 -13.04 10.49 -12.08
C ALA A 275 -13.60 10.28 -13.51
N GLY A 276 -14.26 9.16 -13.77
CA GLY A 276 -14.98 8.90 -15.03
C GLY A 276 -16.12 9.89 -15.28
N ILE A 277 -16.90 10.20 -14.24
CA ILE A 277 -17.94 11.25 -14.30
C ILE A 277 -17.31 12.62 -14.63
N SER A 278 -16.19 12.97 -13.98
CA SER A 278 -15.47 14.20 -14.24
C SER A 278 -14.99 14.27 -15.70
N LEU A 279 -14.52 13.15 -16.25
CA LEU A 279 -14.13 13.07 -17.65
C LEU A 279 -15.31 13.23 -18.61
N ALA A 280 -16.49 12.68 -18.28
CA ALA A 280 -17.71 12.87 -19.06
C ALA A 280 -18.19 14.32 -19.06
N VAL A 281 -18.17 15.00 -17.91
CA VAL A 281 -18.48 16.44 -17.79
C VAL A 281 -17.51 17.28 -18.61
N SER A 282 -16.22 16.93 -18.58
CA SER A 282 -15.20 17.57 -19.42
C SER A 282 -15.47 17.35 -20.91
N GLY A 283 -15.97 16.20 -21.31
CA GLY A 283 -16.40 15.88 -22.68
C GLY A 283 -17.53 16.82 -23.14
N ILE A 284 -18.53 17.11 -22.30
CA ILE A 284 -19.58 18.09 -22.60
C ILE A 284 -19.00 19.48 -22.80
N SER A 285 -17.99 19.85 -22.00
CA SER A 285 -17.27 21.13 -22.17
C SER A 285 -16.52 21.20 -23.50
N VAL A 286 -15.92 20.08 -23.95
CA VAL A 286 -15.32 19.97 -25.30
C VAL A 286 -16.38 20.21 -26.38
N MET A 287 -17.53 19.53 -26.27
CA MET A 287 -18.63 19.66 -27.24
C MET A 287 -19.10 21.12 -27.37
N THR A 288 -19.34 21.79 -26.23
CA THR A 288 -19.80 23.18 -26.21
C THR A 288 -18.75 24.13 -26.80
N THR A 289 -17.48 23.95 -26.46
CA THR A 289 -16.36 24.74 -26.98
C THR A 289 -16.23 24.57 -28.49
N MET A 290 -16.34 23.36 -28.98
CA MET A 290 -16.25 23.04 -30.41
C MET A 290 -17.46 23.57 -31.19
N LEU A 291 -18.70 23.49 -30.63
CA LEU A 291 -19.88 24.09 -31.24
C LEU A 291 -19.72 25.61 -31.45
N MET A 292 -19.15 26.28 -30.47
CA MET A 292 -18.91 27.70 -30.55
C MET A 292 -17.79 28.04 -31.54
N SER A 293 -16.74 27.24 -31.60
CA SER A 293 -15.68 27.35 -32.61
C SER A 293 -16.24 27.20 -34.04
N VAL A 294 -17.18 26.28 -34.25
CA VAL A 294 -17.85 26.08 -35.55
C VAL A 294 -18.66 27.34 -35.93
N THR A 295 -19.41 27.93 -34.97
CA THR A 295 -20.19 29.15 -35.25
C THR A 295 -19.29 30.38 -35.54
N GLU A 296 -18.17 30.53 -34.82
CA GLU A 296 -17.20 31.59 -35.07
C GLU A 296 -16.50 31.48 -36.43
N ARG A 297 -16.28 30.22 -36.92
CA ARG A 297 -15.58 29.96 -38.18
C ARG A 297 -16.50 29.63 -39.34
N THR A 298 -17.81 29.90 -39.26
CA THR A 298 -18.78 29.57 -40.30
C THR A 298 -18.36 30.13 -41.69
N ARG A 299 -17.82 31.35 -41.76
CA ARG A 299 -17.32 31.96 -42.99
C ARG A 299 -16.11 31.23 -43.55
N GLU A 300 -15.15 30.80 -42.73
CA GLU A 300 -13.98 30.01 -43.16
C GLU A 300 -14.40 28.65 -43.73
N ILE A 301 -15.35 27.98 -43.07
CA ILE A 301 -15.92 26.72 -43.50
C ILE A 301 -16.62 26.87 -44.87
N GLY A 302 -17.39 27.94 -45.03
CA GLY A 302 -18.07 28.28 -46.29
C GLY A 302 -17.07 28.48 -47.42
N ILE A 303 -16.00 29.26 -47.21
CA ILE A 303 -14.93 29.47 -48.20
C ILE A 303 -14.23 28.18 -48.56
N LYS A 304 -13.86 27.35 -47.55
CA LYS A 304 -13.22 26.01 -47.79
C LYS A 304 -14.09 25.11 -48.69
N LYS A 305 -15.40 25.07 -48.44
CA LYS A 305 -16.36 24.32 -49.23
C LYS A 305 -16.55 24.88 -50.63
N SER A 306 -16.56 26.19 -50.85
CA SER A 306 -16.68 26.80 -52.16
C SER A 306 -15.43 26.53 -53.04
N ILE A 307 -14.27 26.28 -52.43
CA ILE A 307 -13.02 25.91 -53.13
C ILE A 307 -12.94 24.38 -53.35
N GLY A 308 -13.93 23.58 -52.93
CA GLY A 308 -14.04 22.16 -53.18
C GLY A 308 -13.72 21.20 -52.01
N ALA A 309 -13.62 21.72 -50.79
CA ALA A 309 -13.45 20.84 -49.60
C ALA A 309 -14.72 19.97 -49.37
N THR A 310 -14.52 18.68 -49.19
CA THR A 310 -15.64 17.77 -48.92
C THR A 310 -16.10 17.88 -47.46
N GLY A 311 -17.37 17.51 -47.20
CA GLY A 311 -17.87 17.49 -45.81
C GLY A 311 -17.06 16.54 -44.90
N ARG A 312 -16.45 15.49 -45.50
CA ARG A 312 -15.56 14.57 -44.76
C ARG A 312 -14.26 15.24 -44.32
N ASP A 313 -13.71 16.13 -45.14
CA ASP A 313 -12.47 16.85 -44.82
C ASP A 313 -12.70 17.81 -43.65
N ILE A 314 -13.82 18.54 -43.69
CA ILE A 314 -14.24 19.42 -42.57
C ILE A 314 -14.48 18.63 -41.28
N CYS A 315 -15.23 17.52 -41.38
CA CYS A 315 -15.48 16.66 -40.25
C CYS A 315 -14.17 16.14 -39.62
N ARG A 316 -13.23 15.66 -40.42
CA ARG A 316 -11.93 15.17 -39.97
C ARG A 316 -11.07 16.27 -39.35
N GLU A 317 -11.14 17.47 -39.87
CA GLU A 317 -10.43 18.64 -39.34
C GLU A 317 -10.91 18.95 -37.90
N PHE A 318 -12.21 19.12 -37.69
CA PHE A 318 -12.77 19.43 -36.38
C PHE A 318 -12.64 18.28 -35.37
N LEU A 319 -12.77 17.01 -35.84
CA LEU A 319 -12.58 15.85 -35.00
C LEU A 319 -11.13 15.72 -34.53
N SER A 320 -10.17 15.96 -35.43
CA SER A 320 -8.74 15.95 -35.05
C SER A 320 -8.38 17.09 -34.09
N GLU A 321 -9.04 18.26 -34.19
CA GLU A 321 -8.88 19.35 -33.27
C GLU A 321 -9.40 19.00 -31.86
N ALA A 322 -10.57 18.35 -31.78
CA ALA A 322 -11.13 17.88 -30.52
C ALA A 322 -10.24 16.82 -29.84
N VAL A 323 -9.78 15.83 -30.60
CA VAL A 323 -8.87 14.79 -30.10
C VAL A 323 -7.53 15.39 -29.65
N ALA A 324 -6.97 16.33 -30.41
CA ALA A 324 -5.72 17.00 -30.03
C ALA A 324 -5.85 17.78 -28.72
N LEU A 325 -6.97 18.51 -28.54
CA LEU A 325 -7.27 19.22 -27.28
C LEU A 325 -7.35 18.28 -26.08
N THR A 326 -8.04 17.14 -26.25
CA THR A 326 -8.19 16.17 -25.16
C THR A 326 -6.88 15.44 -24.86
N MET A 327 -6.08 15.12 -25.86
CA MET A 327 -4.76 14.48 -25.67
C MET A 327 -3.76 15.42 -24.99
N LEU A 328 -3.75 16.73 -25.35
CA LEU A 328 -2.90 17.72 -24.66
C LEU A 328 -3.33 17.93 -23.22
N GLY A 329 -4.65 18.05 -22.96
CA GLY A 329 -5.19 18.15 -21.62
C GLY A 329 -4.85 16.92 -20.77
N SER A 330 -5.01 15.72 -21.33
CA SER A 330 -4.71 14.47 -20.62
C SER A 330 -3.22 14.29 -20.35
N ALA A 331 -2.35 14.66 -21.29
CA ALA A 331 -0.90 14.62 -21.06
C ALA A 331 -0.48 15.57 -19.93
N ALA A 332 -1.05 16.79 -19.90
CA ALA A 332 -0.81 17.74 -18.81
C ALA A 332 -1.36 17.22 -17.46
N GLY A 333 -2.57 16.62 -17.46
CA GLY A 333 -3.16 16.03 -16.26
C GLY A 333 -2.36 14.83 -15.74
N ALA A 334 -1.96 13.92 -16.64
CA ALA A 334 -1.17 12.75 -16.29
C ALA A 334 0.20 13.15 -15.72
N SER A 335 0.91 14.09 -16.36
CA SER A 335 2.20 14.56 -15.85
C SER A 335 2.08 15.25 -14.49
N ALA A 336 1.05 16.08 -14.28
CA ALA A 336 0.80 16.71 -12.99
C ALA A 336 0.46 15.66 -11.90
N GLY A 337 -0.36 14.64 -12.25
CA GLY A 337 -0.71 13.54 -11.35
C GLY A 337 0.51 12.72 -10.92
N LEU A 338 1.37 12.37 -11.88
CA LEU A 338 2.63 11.67 -11.59
C LEU A 338 3.57 12.48 -10.71
N LEU A 339 3.74 13.78 -11.01
CA LEU A 339 4.62 14.65 -10.23
C LEU A 339 4.13 14.80 -8.79
N LEU A 340 2.81 14.99 -8.59
CA LEU A 340 2.26 15.11 -7.24
C LEU A 340 2.34 13.78 -6.47
N SER A 341 2.04 12.65 -7.13
CA SER A 341 2.17 11.32 -6.52
C SER A 341 3.63 11.03 -6.15
N TRP A 342 4.58 11.33 -7.03
CA TRP A 342 6.00 11.18 -6.75
C TRP A 342 6.45 12.04 -5.57
N ALA A 343 6.06 13.32 -5.55
CA ALA A 343 6.38 14.22 -4.44
C ALA A 343 5.79 13.71 -3.11
N GLY A 344 4.55 13.24 -3.13
CA GLY A 344 3.90 12.62 -1.97
C GLY A 344 4.65 11.38 -1.46
N CYS A 345 5.07 10.50 -2.36
CA CYS A 345 5.84 9.30 -2.01
C CYS A 345 7.20 9.65 -1.41
N VAL A 346 7.91 10.65 -1.96
CA VAL A 346 9.19 11.13 -1.42
C VAL A 346 9.02 11.69 -0.01
N VAL A 347 7.99 12.50 0.24
CA VAL A 347 7.70 13.05 1.59
C VAL A 347 7.31 11.94 2.57
N ALA A 348 6.57 10.93 2.10
CA ALA A 348 6.14 9.80 2.92
C ALA A 348 7.25 8.74 3.11
N GLY A 349 8.36 8.80 2.39
CA GLY A 349 9.42 7.78 2.43
C GLY A 349 9.01 6.43 1.85
N ILE A 350 8.04 6.41 0.91
CA ILE A 350 7.49 5.21 0.30
C ILE A 350 8.07 5.04 -1.11
N PRO A 351 8.41 3.80 -1.54
CA PRO A 351 8.87 3.56 -2.89
C PRO A 351 7.76 3.89 -3.90
N PHE A 352 8.03 4.79 -4.83
CA PHE A 352 7.09 5.19 -5.86
C PHE A 352 6.84 4.05 -6.85
N GLN A 353 5.58 3.65 -6.99
CA GLN A 353 5.14 2.66 -7.97
C GLN A 353 3.96 3.20 -8.79
N THR A 354 4.04 3.06 -10.09
CA THR A 354 3.01 3.54 -11.02
C THR A 354 2.53 2.42 -11.93
N ASP A 355 1.23 2.32 -12.08
CA ASP A 355 0.62 1.47 -13.10
C ASP A 355 0.57 2.18 -14.45
N TRP A 356 1.60 1.92 -15.29
CA TRP A 356 1.72 2.48 -16.64
C TRP A 356 0.56 2.09 -17.55
N LEU A 357 -0.04 0.92 -17.32
CA LEU A 357 -1.16 0.43 -18.12
C LEU A 357 -2.42 1.26 -17.83
N MET A 358 -2.72 1.51 -16.55
CA MET A 358 -3.84 2.36 -16.13
C MET A 358 -3.65 3.80 -16.60
N MET A 359 -2.44 4.33 -16.52
CA MET A 359 -2.14 5.67 -17.03
C MET A 359 -2.37 5.76 -18.55
N ALA A 360 -1.87 4.79 -19.32
CA ALA A 360 -2.12 4.74 -20.77
C ALA A 360 -3.61 4.60 -21.07
N ALA A 361 -4.35 3.78 -20.32
CA ALA A 361 -5.79 3.61 -20.44
C ALA A 361 -6.54 4.92 -20.17
N ALA A 362 -6.15 5.68 -19.15
CA ALA A 362 -6.75 6.99 -18.83
C ALA A 362 -6.53 8.01 -19.95
N VAL A 363 -5.34 8.07 -20.53
CA VAL A 363 -5.03 8.95 -21.68
C VAL A 363 -5.83 8.53 -22.93
N LEU A 364 -5.90 7.24 -23.21
CA LEU A 364 -6.68 6.72 -24.35
C LEU A 364 -8.20 6.95 -24.16
N ALA A 365 -8.72 6.73 -22.97
CA ALA A 365 -10.11 7.03 -22.63
C ALA A 365 -10.44 8.51 -22.80
N SER A 366 -9.51 9.41 -22.42
CA SER A 366 -9.64 10.85 -22.67
C SER A 366 -9.68 11.17 -24.17
N GLY A 367 -8.83 10.53 -24.98
CA GLY A 367 -8.87 10.68 -26.45
C GLY A 367 -10.20 10.18 -27.05
N ALA A 368 -10.71 9.05 -26.54
CA ALA A 368 -12.02 8.52 -26.95
C ALA A 368 -13.17 9.45 -26.58
N THR A 369 -13.18 10.04 -25.38
CA THR A 369 -14.15 11.08 -24.98
C THR A 369 -14.06 12.30 -25.91
N GLY A 370 -12.86 12.76 -26.27
CA GLY A 370 -12.67 13.83 -27.25
C GLY A 370 -13.26 13.48 -28.60
N ALA A 371 -13.09 12.28 -29.07
CA ALA A 371 -13.67 11.81 -30.33
C ALA A 371 -15.20 11.72 -30.26
N LEU A 372 -15.75 11.17 -29.18
CA LEU A 372 -17.20 11.01 -29.00
C LEU A 372 -17.93 12.37 -28.93
N PHE A 373 -17.47 13.24 -28.03
CA PHE A 373 -18.10 14.54 -27.83
C PHE A 373 -17.74 15.57 -28.93
N GLY A 374 -16.61 15.40 -29.62
CA GLY A 374 -16.21 16.18 -30.78
C GLY A 374 -16.92 15.79 -32.08
N ALA A 375 -17.45 14.54 -32.16
CA ALA A 375 -18.12 14.05 -33.35
C ALA A 375 -19.37 14.87 -33.72
N TYR A 376 -20.19 15.21 -32.76
CA TYR A 376 -21.43 16.00 -33.01
C TYR A 376 -21.13 17.38 -33.61
N PRO A 377 -20.25 18.23 -33.02
CA PRO A 377 -19.84 19.50 -33.63
C PRO A 377 -19.21 19.34 -35.02
N ALA A 378 -18.36 18.33 -35.18
CA ALA A 378 -17.68 18.06 -36.44
C ALA A 378 -18.68 17.73 -37.58
N VAL A 379 -19.68 16.88 -37.30
CA VAL A 379 -20.76 16.58 -38.26
C VAL A 379 -21.60 17.81 -38.54
N LYS A 380 -21.90 18.65 -37.54
CA LYS A 380 -22.65 19.88 -37.72
C LYS A 380 -21.86 20.85 -38.63
N ALA A 381 -20.56 21.02 -38.43
CA ALA A 381 -19.70 21.82 -39.32
C ALA A 381 -19.69 21.27 -40.74
N ALA A 382 -19.63 19.96 -40.89
CA ALA A 382 -19.66 19.32 -42.22
C ALA A 382 -20.95 19.48 -42.97
N ARG A 383 -22.08 19.75 -42.34
CA ARG A 383 -23.41 19.98 -42.94
C ARG A 383 -23.73 21.42 -43.27
N LEU A 384 -22.90 22.40 -42.88
CA LEU A 384 -23.11 23.81 -43.24
C LEU A 384 -23.10 24.01 -44.75
N ARG A 385 -24.01 24.84 -45.29
CA ARG A 385 -24.10 25.14 -46.70
C ARG A 385 -23.18 26.31 -47.08
N PRO A 386 -22.54 26.31 -48.27
CA PRO A 386 -21.62 27.38 -48.67
C PRO A 386 -22.21 28.76 -48.78
N VAL A 387 -23.55 28.89 -48.73
CA VAL A 387 -24.30 30.12 -49.00
C VAL A 387 -24.92 30.73 -47.68
N GLU A 388 -24.80 30.05 -46.59
CA GLU A 388 -25.15 30.50 -45.22
C GLU A 388 -23.87 30.83 -44.44
#